data_2d0ed8b8bd976b158b7e1d617d2b1249
#
_entry.id   2d0ed8b8bd976b158b7e1d617d2b1249
#
_cell.length_a   1.000
_cell.length_b   1.000
_cell.length_c   1.000
_cell.angle_alpha   90.00
_cell.angle_beta   90.00
_cell.angle_gamma   90.00
#
_symmetry.space_group_name_H-M   'P 1'
#
loop_
_entity.id
_entity.type
_entity.pdbx_description
1 polymer ?
#
loop_
_entity_poly.entity_id
_entity_poly.type
_entity_poly.pdbx_seq_one_letter_code
_entity_poly.pdbx_strand_id
1 'polypeptide(L)'
;MSIGKMKDIDRKDHVTAAARAFSQRRIGKREFLRRLVVGGIGLSSFALAMLGGGRPPFPGSLTREALANTPAAPELIKWLEDVGRKFKGTKVRFISEPTPPTLVAQVLARDEFMARNGIVVEIEAAPLEQVLHKVGVDVKDRAGAYDLYYLDQSWTPLFAGDTLDPRDLYEGRKDLALPAFDWADFPGPVVQGIATYRDRLVGIPFDIPIFILMYRKDLLDKHRLKVPTTMAEYMAAVKTLDSAERGNGIRGTTGQLKAGHYSLNCDWTAWLWAHGGSVFGGDGAFSGGDEDGLRGLAYMLELVKHMPAEAKDWTWDGEWQSLARGNAAMALSWGEFFPGFDGQDSKVVGLMQAARPPAEAKLRSPDAAGFSEIPHIGHQGGSSVGLSRYSRNPDAAWIFLQWLCCKDVAARSAVLGSGGAVVRSSTYRDPRVLAAAKVGPGTTRHFPATEWTINNAMGTEPKLPAWADISSNAIPVELGKLLAGEHASPEQCMTAIKEKVDKAVAPFRKP
;
A
#
# COMPACT_ATOMS: atom_id res chain seq x y z
N MET A 1 6.01 -34.45 -11.44
CA MET A 1 4.55 -34.43 -11.22
C MET A 1 4.04 -33.04 -11.48
N SER A 2 3.13 -32.89 -12.41
CA SER A 2 2.57 -31.62 -12.89
C SER A 2 1.68 -30.99 -11.81
N ILE A 3 1.89 -29.68 -11.56
CA ILE A 3 1.27 -28.85 -10.50
C ILE A 3 -0.27 -28.69 -10.63
N GLY A 4 -0.90 -29.29 -11.63
CA GLY A 4 -2.26 -28.95 -12.07
C GLY A 4 -3.44 -29.72 -11.47
N LYS A 5 -3.31 -30.60 -10.49
CA LYS A 5 -4.44 -31.47 -10.04
C LYS A 5 -4.46 -31.85 -8.55
N MET A 6 -4.01 -31.00 -7.64
CA MET A 6 -4.26 -31.23 -6.20
C MET A 6 -5.62 -30.65 -5.81
N LYS A 7 -6.51 -31.45 -5.18
CA LYS A 7 -7.78 -30.99 -4.59
C LYS A 7 -7.50 -30.11 -3.36
N ASP A 8 -8.39 -29.19 -3.01
CA ASP A 8 -8.21 -28.23 -1.90
C ASP A 8 -7.97 -28.90 -0.53
N ILE A 9 -8.51 -30.10 -0.31
CA ILE A 9 -8.28 -30.91 0.90
C ILE A 9 -6.81 -31.36 0.95
N ASP A 10 -6.26 -31.85 -0.16
CA ASP A 10 -4.85 -32.29 -0.24
C ASP A 10 -3.87 -31.13 -0.05
N ARG A 11 -4.25 -29.89 -0.41
CA ARG A 11 -3.43 -28.69 -0.22
C ARG A 11 -3.30 -28.30 1.25
N LYS A 12 -4.41 -28.30 2.01
CA LYS A 12 -4.41 -28.01 3.46
C LYS A 12 -3.57 -29.03 4.23
N ASP A 13 -3.71 -30.30 3.91
CA ASP A 13 -2.95 -31.38 4.55
C ASP A 13 -1.46 -31.27 4.24
N HIS A 14 -1.10 -30.94 2.99
CA HIS A 14 0.29 -30.74 2.58
C HIS A 14 0.96 -29.57 3.32
N VAL A 15 0.26 -28.46 3.48
CA VAL A 15 0.74 -27.27 4.19
C VAL A 15 0.88 -27.55 5.69
N THR A 16 -0.11 -28.21 6.28
CA THR A 16 -0.09 -28.60 7.70
C THR A 16 1.06 -29.55 8.01
N ALA A 17 1.29 -30.53 7.12
CA ALA A 17 2.41 -31.46 7.24
C ALA A 17 3.77 -30.76 7.09
N ALA A 18 3.89 -29.80 6.18
CA ALA A 18 5.11 -29.00 6.02
C ALA A 18 5.40 -28.12 7.24
N ALA A 19 4.37 -27.46 7.82
CA ALA A 19 4.49 -26.65 9.02
C ALA A 19 4.92 -27.50 10.23
N ARG A 20 4.30 -28.69 10.41
CA ARG A 20 4.66 -29.64 11.47
C ARG A 20 6.09 -30.15 11.32
N ALA A 21 6.55 -30.48 10.09
CA ALA A 21 7.90 -30.95 9.82
C ALA A 21 8.95 -29.84 10.07
N PHE A 22 8.60 -28.58 9.77
CA PHE A 22 9.48 -27.43 10.05
C PHE A 22 9.57 -27.12 11.55
N SER A 23 8.44 -27.11 12.28
CA SER A 23 8.43 -26.91 13.73
C SER A 23 9.20 -28.00 14.49
N GLN A 24 9.19 -29.22 13.97
CA GLN A 24 9.98 -30.36 14.49
C GLN A 24 11.43 -30.38 14.00
N ARG A 25 11.91 -29.35 13.29
CA ARG A 25 13.26 -29.26 12.68
C ARG A 25 13.62 -30.42 11.74
N ARG A 26 12.60 -31.12 11.18
CA ARG A 26 12.80 -32.24 10.24
C ARG A 26 13.10 -31.78 8.82
N ILE A 27 12.73 -30.55 8.47
CA ILE A 27 13.05 -29.90 7.19
C ILE A 27 13.64 -28.51 7.45
N GLY A 28 14.55 -28.09 6.59
CA GLY A 28 15.10 -26.75 6.62
C GLY A 28 14.12 -25.71 6.08
N LYS A 29 14.39 -24.43 6.37
CA LYS A 29 13.56 -23.28 5.98
C LYS A 29 13.29 -23.25 4.46
N ARG A 30 14.29 -23.56 3.63
CA ARG A 30 14.18 -23.57 2.16
C ARG A 30 13.20 -24.64 1.64
N GLU A 31 13.25 -25.82 2.22
CA GLU A 31 12.35 -26.93 1.86
C GLU A 31 10.94 -26.69 2.39
N PHE A 32 10.79 -26.08 3.57
CA PHE A 32 9.50 -25.65 4.09
C PHE A 32 8.81 -24.66 3.14
N LEU A 33 9.53 -23.62 2.69
CA LEU A 33 9.02 -22.64 1.75
C LEU A 33 8.63 -23.25 0.41
N ARG A 34 9.46 -24.15 -0.12
CA ARG A 34 9.13 -24.88 -1.35
C ARG A 34 7.81 -25.66 -1.23
N ARG A 35 7.58 -26.27 -0.09
CA ARG A 35 6.34 -27.03 0.18
C ARG A 35 5.11 -26.13 0.35
N LEU A 36 5.26 -24.94 0.91
CA LEU A 36 4.19 -23.93 0.98
C LEU A 36 3.76 -23.48 -0.42
N VAL A 37 4.71 -23.17 -1.30
CA VAL A 37 4.42 -22.78 -2.70
C VAL A 37 3.74 -23.93 -3.46
N VAL A 38 4.21 -25.16 -3.30
CA VAL A 38 3.58 -26.35 -3.89
C VAL A 38 2.18 -26.61 -3.32
N GLY A 39 1.97 -26.26 -2.04
CA GLY A 39 0.65 -26.31 -1.39
C GLY A 39 -0.31 -25.20 -1.78
N GLY A 40 0.07 -24.30 -2.71
CA GLY A 40 -0.80 -23.26 -3.22
C GLY A 40 -0.97 -22.04 -2.29
N ILE A 41 -0.15 -21.94 -1.24
CA ILE A 41 -0.04 -20.69 -0.51
C ILE A 41 0.83 -19.75 -1.36
N GLY A 42 0.19 -18.82 -2.05
CA GLY A 42 0.85 -17.68 -2.67
C GLY A 42 1.43 -16.79 -1.58
N LEU A 43 2.62 -17.10 -1.10
CA LEU A 43 3.39 -16.12 -0.35
C LEU A 43 3.83 -15.06 -1.37
N SER A 44 3.60 -13.78 -1.08
CA SER A 44 4.15 -12.72 -1.89
C SER A 44 5.65 -12.95 -2.04
N SER A 45 6.22 -12.61 -3.18
CA SER A 45 7.67 -12.76 -3.42
C SER A 45 8.47 -12.02 -2.35
N PHE A 46 7.87 -11.01 -1.79
CA PHE A 46 8.37 -10.21 -0.70
C PHE A 46 8.37 -11.00 0.64
N ALA A 47 7.27 -11.67 0.99
CA ALA A 47 7.20 -12.54 2.15
C ALA A 47 8.15 -13.76 2.00
N LEU A 48 8.32 -14.26 0.77
CA LEU A 48 9.28 -15.34 0.46
C LEU A 48 10.73 -14.89 0.65
N ALA A 49 11.08 -13.67 0.23
CA ALA A 49 12.39 -13.07 0.43
C ALA A 49 12.71 -12.89 1.92
N MET A 50 11.73 -12.42 2.71
CA MET A 50 11.89 -12.23 4.16
C MET A 50 12.01 -13.55 4.93
N LEU A 51 11.19 -14.54 4.61
CA LEU A 51 11.23 -15.87 5.26
C LEU A 51 12.43 -16.70 4.80
N GLY A 52 12.91 -16.51 3.58
CA GLY A 52 14.04 -17.22 2.98
C GLY A 52 15.42 -16.77 3.46
N GLY A 53 15.54 -15.73 4.28
CA GLY A 53 16.81 -15.07 4.58
C GLY A 53 17.39 -14.35 3.35
N GLY A 54 16.55 -14.17 2.31
CA GLY A 54 16.81 -13.28 1.19
C GLY A 54 16.87 -11.84 1.67
N ARG A 55 17.68 -11.03 1.01
CA ARG A 55 17.68 -9.59 1.23
C ARG A 55 16.29 -9.04 0.87
N PRO A 56 15.78 -8.01 1.58
CA PRO A 56 14.55 -7.35 1.18
C PRO A 56 14.63 -6.90 -0.28
N PRO A 57 13.50 -6.76 -1.00
CA PRO A 57 13.48 -6.39 -2.41
C PRO A 57 14.08 -5.00 -2.71
N PHE A 58 14.50 -4.27 -1.68
CA PHE A 58 15.26 -3.01 -1.77
C PHE A 58 16.69 -3.18 -1.19
N PRO A 59 17.51 -4.08 -1.73
CA PRO A 59 18.69 -4.62 -1.04
C PRO A 59 19.87 -3.68 -0.92
N GLY A 60 19.85 -2.52 -1.54
CA GLY A 60 20.99 -1.59 -1.48
C GLY A 60 20.90 -0.53 -0.40
N SER A 61 19.71 -0.25 0.12
CA SER A 61 19.46 0.92 0.97
C SER A 61 19.51 0.63 2.47
N LEU A 62 19.26 -0.59 2.92
CA LEU A 62 19.30 -0.97 4.35
C LEU A 62 20.67 -1.58 4.77
N THR A 63 21.76 -1.03 4.28
CA THR A 63 23.11 -1.46 4.70
C THR A 63 23.51 -0.79 6.01
N ARG A 64 24.46 -1.40 6.75
CA ARG A 64 25.06 -0.76 7.93
C ARG A 64 25.67 0.60 7.61
N GLU A 65 26.26 0.73 6.44
CA GLU A 65 26.85 1.98 5.95
C GLU A 65 25.76 3.04 5.71
N ALA A 66 24.66 2.67 5.06
CA ALA A 66 23.53 3.58 4.86
C ALA A 66 22.92 4.05 6.19
N LEU A 67 22.77 3.14 7.16
CA LEU A 67 22.30 3.50 8.51
C LEU A 67 23.28 4.44 9.22
N ALA A 68 24.60 4.20 9.12
CA ALA A 68 25.62 5.08 9.71
C ALA A 68 25.65 6.46 9.06
N ASN A 69 25.32 6.56 7.78
CA ASN A 69 25.27 7.81 7.02
C ASN A 69 23.95 8.58 7.19
N THR A 70 22.99 8.01 7.90
CA THR A 70 21.70 8.65 8.21
C THR A 70 21.44 8.62 9.72
N PRO A 71 22.26 9.30 10.54
CA PRO A 71 22.09 9.31 12.00
C PRO A 71 20.78 10.01 12.40
N ALA A 72 20.24 9.60 13.53
CA ALA A 72 19.08 10.29 14.13
C ALA A 72 19.47 11.68 14.66
N ALA A 73 18.49 12.58 14.64
CA ALA A 73 18.66 13.91 15.21
C ALA A 73 18.98 13.84 16.72
N PRO A 74 19.96 14.61 17.22
CA PRO A 74 20.37 14.56 18.63
C PRO A 74 19.22 14.80 19.62
N GLU A 75 18.30 15.71 19.30
CA GLU A 75 17.12 16.02 20.09
C GLU A 75 16.13 14.86 20.18
N LEU A 76 15.99 14.08 19.09
CA LEU A 76 15.16 12.87 19.09
C LEU A 76 15.78 11.79 20.01
N ILE A 77 17.10 11.63 19.96
CA ILE A 77 17.83 10.68 20.81
C ILE A 77 17.65 11.08 22.27
N LYS A 78 17.86 12.36 22.59
CA LYS A 78 17.69 12.87 23.95
C LYS A 78 16.29 12.63 24.49
N TRP A 79 15.25 12.94 23.70
CA TRP A 79 13.86 12.67 24.08
C TRP A 79 13.64 11.18 24.34
N LEU A 80 14.11 10.29 23.47
CA LEU A 80 13.97 8.83 23.66
C LEU A 80 14.60 8.35 24.96
N GLU A 81 15.80 8.86 25.31
CA GLU A 81 16.50 8.49 26.54
C GLU A 81 15.78 9.04 27.79
N ASP A 82 15.24 10.26 27.71
CA ASP A 82 14.53 10.88 28.83
C ASP A 82 13.19 10.20 29.14
N VAL A 83 12.35 9.96 28.13
CA VAL A 83 11.01 9.37 28.33
C VAL A 83 11.04 7.86 28.49
N GLY A 84 11.96 7.19 27.80
CA GLY A 84 12.00 5.73 27.74
C GLY A 84 12.47 5.04 29.01
N ARG A 85 13.27 5.71 29.84
CA ARG A 85 13.83 5.12 31.09
C ARG A 85 12.78 4.52 32.00
N LYS A 86 11.60 5.15 32.09
CA LYS A 86 10.48 4.70 32.93
C LYS A 86 9.84 3.38 32.43
N PHE A 87 10.04 3.06 31.15
CA PHE A 87 9.38 1.92 30.45
C PHE A 87 10.36 0.83 30.02
N LYS A 88 11.60 0.86 30.50
CA LYS A 88 12.62 -0.15 30.17
C LYS A 88 12.10 -1.56 30.46
N GLY A 89 12.21 -2.43 29.46
CA GLY A 89 11.75 -3.82 29.53
C GLY A 89 10.26 -3.99 29.19
N THR A 90 9.48 -2.90 29.04
CA THR A 90 8.10 -2.98 28.59
C THR A 90 8.06 -3.44 27.12
N LYS A 91 7.15 -4.35 26.81
CA LYS A 91 6.98 -4.90 25.48
C LYS A 91 5.83 -4.18 24.76
N VAL A 92 6.10 -3.71 23.55
CA VAL A 92 5.12 -3.13 22.61
C VAL A 92 5.00 -4.04 21.40
N ARG A 93 3.78 -4.41 21.03
CA ARG A 93 3.47 -5.25 19.88
C ARG A 93 2.76 -4.46 18.80
N PHE A 94 3.33 -4.45 17.61
CA PHE A 94 2.78 -3.80 16.43
C PHE A 94 2.52 -4.85 15.35
N ILE A 95 1.26 -4.96 14.89
CA ILE A 95 0.88 -5.76 13.71
C ILE A 95 0.84 -4.87 12.49
N SER A 96 1.55 -5.23 11.44
CA SER A 96 1.66 -4.43 10.21
C SER A 96 1.70 -5.29 8.96
N GLU A 97 1.42 -4.68 7.82
CA GLU A 97 1.76 -5.22 6.52
C GLU A 97 3.28 -5.09 6.28
N PRO A 98 3.94 -6.03 5.55
CA PRO A 98 5.35 -5.92 5.20
C PRO A 98 5.63 -4.89 4.09
N THR A 99 5.13 -3.67 4.25
CA THR A 99 5.43 -2.56 3.34
C THR A 99 6.88 -2.09 3.49
N PRO A 100 7.46 -1.41 2.49
CA PRO A 100 8.79 -0.84 2.62
C PRO A 100 9.00 0.01 3.89
N PRO A 101 8.07 0.91 4.30
CA PRO A 101 8.17 1.61 5.58
C PRO A 101 8.24 0.70 6.81
N THR A 102 7.43 -0.36 6.84
CA THR A 102 7.43 -1.32 7.96
C THR A 102 8.77 -2.02 8.09
N LEU A 103 9.41 -2.39 6.97
CA LEU A 103 10.71 -3.08 7.01
C LEU A 103 11.83 -2.15 7.47
N VAL A 104 11.82 -0.90 7.02
CA VAL A 104 12.76 0.10 7.52
C VAL A 104 12.52 0.34 9.00
N ALA A 105 11.26 0.44 9.44
CA ALA A 105 10.89 0.59 10.84
C ALA A 105 11.40 -0.56 11.72
N GLN A 106 11.35 -1.82 11.25
CA GLN A 106 11.90 -2.97 11.98
C GLN A 106 13.40 -2.82 12.25
N VAL A 107 14.16 -2.33 11.25
CA VAL A 107 15.61 -2.11 11.38
C VAL A 107 15.90 -0.94 12.31
N LEU A 108 15.28 0.22 12.09
CA LEU A 108 15.49 1.40 12.92
C LEU A 108 15.02 1.19 14.37
N ALA A 109 13.90 0.47 14.57
CA ALA A 109 13.43 0.15 15.92
C ALA A 109 14.44 -0.71 16.69
N ARG A 110 15.01 -1.74 16.03
CA ARG A 110 16.00 -2.62 16.63
C ARG A 110 17.31 -1.89 16.95
N ASP A 111 17.84 -1.17 15.96
CA ASP A 111 19.21 -0.65 16.01
C ASP A 111 19.30 0.71 16.73
N GLU A 112 18.16 1.41 16.89
CA GLU A 112 18.11 2.72 17.53
C GLU A 112 17.09 2.80 18.67
N PHE A 113 15.78 2.68 18.37
CA PHE A 113 14.73 2.89 19.38
C PHE A 113 14.94 2.01 20.61
N MET A 114 14.97 0.69 20.43
CA MET A 114 15.16 -0.26 21.56
C MET A 114 16.50 -0.09 22.25
N ALA A 115 17.56 0.18 21.48
CA ALA A 115 18.90 0.36 22.04
C ALA A 115 19.01 1.61 22.92
N ARG A 116 18.23 2.67 22.64
CA ARG A 116 18.29 3.95 23.38
C ARG A 116 17.43 3.99 24.62
N ASN A 117 16.22 3.40 24.58
CA ASN A 117 15.26 3.54 25.67
C ASN A 117 14.95 2.24 26.41
N GLY A 118 15.31 1.09 25.85
CA GLY A 118 15.07 -0.22 26.47
C GLY A 118 13.61 -0.72 26.42
N ILE A 119 12.71 -0.03 25.72
CA ILE A 119 11.37 -0.55 25.38
C ILE A 119 11.56 -1.61 24.31
N VAL A 120 11.00 -2.80 24.48
CA VAL A 120 11.11 -3.90 23.51
C VAL A 120 9.97 -3.80 22.51
N VAL A 121 10.27 -3.63 21.22
CA VAL A 121 9.27 -3.55 20.15
C VAL A 121 9.28 -4.83 19.32
N GLU A 122 8.13 -5.48 19.22
CA GLU A 122 7.90 -6.62 18.33
C GLU A 122 6.98 -6.18 17.19
N ILE A 123 7.54 -6.04 15.98
CA ILE A 123 6.76 -5.73 14.76
C ILE A 123 6.50 -7.04 14.04
N GLU A 124 5.25 -7.50 14.09
CA GLU A 124 4.77 -8.64 13.33
C GLU A 124 4.31 -8.16 11.94
N ALA A 125 4.99 -8.62 10.89
CA ALA A 125 4.62 -8.33 9.52
C ALA A 125 3.86 -9.52 8.91
N ALA A 126 2.66 -9.27 8.40
CA ALA A 126 1.78 -10.27 7.79
C ALA A 126 1.09 -9.71 6.54
N PRO A 127 0.67 -10.56 5.58
CA PRO A 127 -0.15 -10.11 4.45
C PRO A 127 -1.38 -9.31 4.88
N LEU A 128 -1.79 -8.34 4.06
CA LEU A 128 -2.82 -7.36 4.38
C LEU A 128 -4.09 -7.99 4.95
N GLU A 129 -4.60 -9.05 4.32
CA GLU A 129 -5.83 -9.74 4.76
C GLU A 129 -5.64 -10.44 6.12
N GLN A 130 -4.43 -10.89 6.42
CA GLN A 130 -4.12 -11.48 7.73
C GLN A 130 -4.01 -10.39 8.80
N VAL A 131 -3.51 -9.20 8.47
CA VAL A 131 -3.51 -8.05 9.39
C VAL A 131 -4.95 -7.70 9.74
N LEU A 132 -5.83 -7.52 8.74
CA LEU A 132 -7.25 -7.24 8.96
C LEU A 132 -7.90 -8.29 9.88
N HIS A 133 -7.68 -9.57 9.59
CA HIS A 133 -8.22 -10.66 10.41
C HIS A 133 -7.72 -10.62 11.86
N LYS A 134 -6.41 -10.45 12.07
CA LYS A 134 -5.81 -10.43 13.41
C LYS A 134 -6.26 -9.23 14.23
N VAL A 135 -6.31 -8.04 13.62
CA VAL A 135 -6.87 -6.85 14.25
C VAL A 135 -8.34 -7.05 14.60
N GLY A 136 -9.13 -7.60 13.68
CA GLY A 136 -10.54 -7.89 13.91
C GLY A 136 -10.78 -8.87 15.07
N VAL A 137 -9.96 -9.90 15.22
CA VAL A 137 -10.02 -10.84 16.34
C VAL A 137 -9.64 -10.15 17.66
N ASP A 138 -8.53 -9.39 17.67
CA ASP A 138 -8.05 -8.69 18.87
C ASP A 138 -9.07 -7.68 19.39
N VAL A 139 -9.68 -6.92 18.49
CA VAL A 139 -10.74 -5.94 18.78
C VAL A 139 -12.00 -6.62 19.30
N LYS A 140 -12.47 -7.67 18.60
CA LYS A 140 -13.67 -8.43 19.00
C LYS A 140 -13.55 -8.99 20.40
N ASP A 141 -12.40 -9.58 20.72
CA ASP A 141 -12.14 -10.23 22.01
C ASP A 141 -11.63 -9.23 23.07
N ARG A 142 -11.33 -7.99 22.68
CA ARG A 142 -10.71 -6.95 23.52
C ARG A 142 -9.46 -7.46 24.22
N ALA A 143 -8.69 -8.28 23.51
CA ALA A 143 -7.62 -9.07 24.11
C ALA A 143 -6.37 -8.24 24.43
N GLY A 144 -6.13 -7.13 23.69
CA GLY A 144 -4.89 -6.34 23.78
C GLY A 144 -3.68 -7.21 23.44
N ALA A 145 -3.82 -8.07 22.41
CA ALA A 145 -2.73 -8.87 21.90
C ALA A 145 -1.70 -8.00 21.17
N TYR A 146 -2.17 -6.91 20.58
CA TYR A 146 -1.35 -5.87 19.96
C TYR A 146 -1.62 -4.52 20.61
N ASP A 147 -0.57 -3.70 20.71
CA ASP A 147 -0.66 -2.32 21.20
C ASP A 147 -0.90 -1.34 20.07
N LEU A 148 -0.38 -1.67 18.87
CA LEU A 148 -0.48 -0.84 17.66
C LEU A 148 -1.00 -1.67 16.49
N TYR A 149 -1.87 -1.04 15.69
CA TYR A 149 -2.48 -1.59 14.50
C TYR A 149 -2.10 -0.79 13.27
N TYR A 150 -1.58 -1.46 12.24
CA TYR A 150 -1.57 -0.93 10.87
C TYR A 150 -3.02 -0.91 10.37
N LEU A 151 -3.50 0.24 9.99
CA LEU A 151 -4.86 0.45 9.52
C LEU A 151 -4.85 1.02 8.11
N ASP A 152 -5.13 0.16 7.14
CA ASP A 152 -5.39 0.59 5.77
C ASP A 152 -6.54 1.60 5.73
N GLN A 153 -6.54 2.51 4.74
CA GLN A 153 -7.58 3.53 4.60
C GLN A 153 -8.99 2.95 4.57
N SER A 154 -9.17 1.79 3.93
CA SER A 154 -10.46 1.11 3.80
C SER A 154 -11.01 0.60 5.14
N TRP A 155 -10.14 0.43 6.16
CA TRP A 155 -10.52 -0.06 7.48
C TRP A 155 -10.70 1.04 8.52
N THR A 156 -10.27 2.26 8.22
CA THR A 156 -10.37 3.40 9.16
C THR A 156 -11.76 3.55 9.78
N PRO A 157 -12.88 3.46 9.02
CA PRO A 157 -14.23 3.49 9.60
C PRO A 157 -14.55 2.28 10.49
N LEU A 158 -14.03 1.11 10.13
CA LEU A 158 -14.34 -0.14 10.84
C LEU A 158 -13.77 -0.14 12.26
N PHE A 159 -12.53 0.36 12.43
CA PHE A 159 -11.82 0.34 13.70
C PHE A 159 -11.77 1.68 14.44
N ALA A 160 -12.51 2.68 13.99
CA ALA A 160 -12.48 4.01 14.59
C ALA A 160 -12.86 4.03 16.07
N GLY A 161 -13.72 3.13 16.53
CA GLY A 161 -14.10 2.98 17.94
C GLY A 161 -13.07 2.28 18.81
N ASP A 162 -12.10 1.59 18.22
CA ASP A 162 -11.20 0.66 18.90
C ASP A 162 -9.77 1.18 19.07
N THR A 163 -9.53 2.41 18.59
CA THR A 163 -8.27 3.13 18.79
C THR A 163 -8.43 4.36 19.67
N LEU A 164 -7.34 4.85 20.21
CA LEU A 164 -7.28 6.14 20.92
C LEU A 164 -6.99 7.25 19.92
N ASP A 165 -7.62 8.43 20.09
CA ASP A 165 -7.28 9.60 19.26
C ASP A 165 -5.88 10.11 19.63
N PRO A 166 -4.92 10.11 18.68
CA PRO A 166 -3.56 10.54 18.99
C PRO A 166 -3.42 12.01 19.42
N ARG A 167 -4.38 12.87 19.04
CA ARG A 167 -4.40 14.29 19.48
C ARG A 167 -4.73 14.39 20.97
N ASP A 168 -5.70 13.61 21.43
CA ASP A 168 -6.05 13.55 22.85
C ASP A 168 -4.89 13.01 23.68
N LEU A 169 -4.19 12.00 23.16
CA LEU A 169 -2.99 11.46 23.80
C LEU A 169 -1.87 12.51 23.88
N TYR A 170 -1.63 13.24 22.78
CA TYR A 170 -0.59 14.27 22.74
C TYR A 170 -0.87 15.42 23.74
N GLU A 171 -2.12 15.83 23.86
CA GLU A 171 -2.53 16.86 24.81
C GLU A 171 -2.58 16.32 26.27
N GLY A 172 -3.08 15.11 26.46
CA GLY A 172 -3.22 14.50 27.80
C GLY A 172 -1.93 13.96 28.40
N ARG A 173 -0.92 13.67 27.58
CA ARG A 173 0.36 13.08 28.01
C ARG A 173 1.54 13.95 27.60
N LYS A 174 1.52 15.23 28.05
CA LYS A 174 2.62 16.19 27.77
C LYS A 174 3.97 15.71 28.30
N ASP A 175 3.98 14.91 29.36
CA ASP A 175 5.18 14.31 29.93
C ASP A 175 5.87 13.29 29.01
N LEU A 176 5.15 12.75 28.02
CA LEU A 176 5.63 11.80 27.01
C LEU A 176 5.65 12.38 25.60
N ALA A 177 5.17 13.62 25.41
CA ALA A 177 5.07 14.22 24.10
C ALA A 177 6.45 14.50 23.50
N LEU A 178 6.62 14.13 22.22
CA LEU A 178 7.80 14.56 21.43
C LEU A 178 7.66 16.06 21.09
N PRO A 179 8.55 16.93 21.59
CA PRO A 179 8.35 18.38 21.52
C PRO A 179 8.19 18.92 20.09
N ALA A 180 8.90 18.34 19.12
CA ALA A 180 8.90 18.74 17.71
C ALA A 180 8.08 17.82 16.81
N PHE A 181 7.01 17.20 17.33
CA PHE A 181 6.21 16.25 16.55
C PHE A 181 5.58 16.92 15.33
N ASP A 182 5.11 18.14 15.46
CA ASP A 182 4.55 18.99 14.40
C ASP A 182 3.44 18.31 13.59
N TRP A 183 2.21 18.42 14.08
CA TRP A 183 1.01 17.90 13.43
C TRP A 183 0.72 18.60 12.10
N ALA A 184 1.09 19.87 11.94
CA ALA A 184 0.83 20.65 10.74
C ALA A 184 1.69 20.21 9.53
N ASP A 185 2.73 19.41 9.76
CA ASP A 185 3.59 18.87 8.72
C ASP A 185 2.95 17.70 7.93
N PHE A 186 1.85 17.14 8.43
CA PHE A 186 1.06 16.17 7.64
C PHE A 186 0.15 16.93 6.68
N PRO A 187 0.21 16.67 5.36
CA PRO A 187 -0.72 17.29 4.40
C PRO A 187 -2.18 17.01 4.77
N GLY A 188 -3.02 18.04 4.68
CA GLY A 188 -4.44 17.90 4.98
C GLY A 188 -5.13 16.74 4.25
N PRO A 189 -4.96 16.57 2.93
CA PRO A 189 -5.50 15.44 2.18
C PRO A 189 -5.07 14.08 2.77
N VAL A 190 -3.81 13.93 3.18
CA VAL A 190 -3.30 12.68 3.78
C VAL A 190 -4.01 12.40 5.10
N VAL A 191 -4.10 13.38 6.01
CA VAL A 191 -4.78 13.22 7.30
C VAL A 191 -6.24 12.84 7.09
N GLN A 192 -6.94 13.57 6.22
CA GLN A 192 -8.35 13.32 5.92
C GLN A 192 -8.54 11.98 5.19
N GLY A 193 -7.68 11.68 4.21
CA GLY A 193 -7.82 10.49 3.37
C GLY A 193 -7.58 9.18 4.13
N ILE A 194 -6.59 9.11 4.98
CA ILE A 194 -6.14 7.82 5.56
C ILE A 194 -6.34 7.69 7.07
N ALA A 195 -6.36 8.77 7.83
CA ALA A 195 -6.32 8.69 9.28
C ALA A 195 -7.59 9.23 9.98
N THR A 196 -8.51 9.87 9.26
CA THR A 196 -9.68 10.51 9.87
C THR A 196 -10.97 9.77 9.50
N TYR A 197 -11.79 9.53 10.49
CA TYR A 197 -13.17 9.10 10.32
C TYR A 197 -14.11 9.99 11.12
N ARG A 198 -15.06 10.66 10.41
CA ARG A 198 -15.84 11.78 10.96
C ARG A 198 -14.87 12.83 11.51
N ASP A 199 -15.05 13.31 12.74
CA ASP A 199 -14.18 14.33 13.34
C ASP A 199 -13.03 13.77 14.17
N ARG A 200 -12.82 12.45 14.08
CA ARG A 200 -11.87 11.73 14.93
C ARG A 200 -10.66 11.28 14.15
N LEU A 201 -9.47 11.46 14.73
CA LEU A 201 -8.24 10.85 14.25
C LEU A 201 -8.12 9.42 14.78
N VAL A 202 -8.09 8.43 13.86
CA VAL A 202 -8.09 7.00 14.19
C VAL A 202 -6.67 6.48 14.42
N GLY A 203 -5.69 7.13 13.80
CA GLY A 203 -4.26 6.81 13.93
C GLY A 203 -3.42 7.97 13.43
N ILE A 204 -2.10 7.80 13.46
CA ILE A 204 -1.15 8.74 12.83
C ILE A 204 -0.84 8.24 11.43
N PRO A 205 -0.90 9.09 10.38
CA PRO A 205 -0.47 8.69 9.04
C PRO A 205 0.94 8.09 9.05
N PHE A 206 1.08 6.92 8.42
CA PHE A 206 2.33 6.14 8.47
C PHE A 206 2.95 5.95 7.08
N ASP A 207 2.16 5.54 6.12
CA ASP A 207 2.56 5.44 4.72
C ASP A 207 1.45 5.91 3.78
N ILE A 208 1.83 6.21 2.53
CA ILE A 208 0.90 6.61 1.49
C ILE A 208 1.40 6.14 0.12
N PRO A 209 1.31 4.83 -0.17
CA PRO A 209 1.44 4.40 -1.54
C PRO A 209 0.34 5.08 -2.37
N ILE A 210 0.73 5.70 -3.48
CA ILE A 210 -0.19 6.42 -4.36
C ILE A 210 0.16 6.12 -5.81
N PHE A 211 -0.86 5.99 -6.66
CA PHE A 211 -0.66 5.77 -8.08
C PHE A 211 -0.02 7.00 -8.74
N ILE A 212 1.11 6.75 -9.37
CA ILE A 212 1.82 7.68 -10.27
C ILE A 212 2.10 6.98 -11.59
N LEU A 213 2.30 7.73 -12.65
CA LEU A 213 2.75 7.14 -13.91
C LEU A 213 4.22 6.74 -13.81
N MET A 214 4.50 5.46 -14.03
CA MET A 214 5.84 4.91 -14.16
C MET A 214 6.08 4.46 -15.60
N TYR A 215 7.22 4.80 -16.17
CA TYR A 215 7.47 4.52 -17.58
C TYR A 215 8.94 4.30 -17.90
N ARG A 216 9.20 3.49 -18.91
CA ARG A 216 10.50 3.25 -19.52
C ARG A 216 10.85 4.43 -20.45
N LYS A 217 11.70 5.33 -19.93
CA LYS A 217 12.11 6.51 -20.69
C LYS A 217 12.83 6.14 -21.99
N ASP A 218 13.69 5.15 -21.96
CA ASP A 218 14.42 4.65 -23.12
C ASP A 218 13.48 4.17 -24.25
N LEU A 219 12.35 3.54 -23.91
CA LEU A 219 11.36 3.10 -24.89
C LEU A 219 10.56 4.27 -25.45
N LEU A 220 10.16 5.24 -24.61
CA LEU A 220 9.51 6.44 -25.11
C LEU A 220 10.44 7.20 -26.08
N ASP A 221 11.71 7.39 -25.71
CA ASP A 221 12.70 8.07 -26.55
C ASP A 221 12.93 7.30 -27.88
N LYS A 222 13.09 5.97 -27.81
CA LYS A 222 13.26 5.10 -28.99
C LYS A 222 12.13 5.26 -29.99
N HIS A 223 10.89 5.33 -29.50
CA HIS A 223 9.69 5.44 -30.35
C HIS A 223 9.20 6.88 -30.54
N ARG A 224 9.99 7.88 -30.09
CA ARG A 224 9.67 9.31 -30.19
C ARG A 224 8.33 9.68 -29.58
N LEU A 225 7.96 9.01 -28.50
CA LEU A 225 6.75 9.28 -27.75
C LEU A 225 7.02 10.30 -26.65
N LYS A 226 6.06 11.16 -26.40
CA LYS A 226 6.05 12.05 -25.23
C LYS A 226 5.53 11.30 -24.00
N VAL A 227 5.88 11.77 -22.82
CA VAL A 227 5.26 11.30 -21.58
C VAL A 227 3.77 11.65 -21.64
N PRO A 228 2.86 10.67 -21.55
CA PRO A 228 1.43 10.93 -21.65
C PRO A 228 0.92 11.75 -20.46
N THR A 229 0.08 12.73 -20.76
CA THR A 229 -0.54 13.62 -19.78
C THR A 229 -2.06 13.47 -19.73
N THR A 230 -2.65 12.86 -20.74
CA THR A 230 -4.08 12.56 -20.85
C THR A 230 -4.31 11.06 -20.97
N MET A 231 -5.54 10.61 -20.68
CA MET A 231 -5.96 9.22 -20.83
C MET A 231 -5.83 8.72 -22.28
N ALA A 232 -6.17 9.58 -23.23
CA ALA A 232 -6.05 9.27 -24.67
C ALA A 232 -4.58 9.08 -25.08
N GLU A 233 -3.68 9.97 -24.62
CA GLU A 233 -2.24 9.85 -24.87
C GLU A 233 -1.66 8.60 -24.22
N TYR A 234 -2.09 8.25 -22.98
CA TYR A 234 -1.64 7.04 -22.30
C TYR A 234 -2.03 5.79 -23.09
N MET A 235 -3.30 5.67 -23.49
CA MET A 235 -3.76 4.54 -24.31
C MET A 235 -3.02 4.44 -25.64
N ALA A 236 -2.80 5.57 -26.32
CA ALA A 236 -2.07 5.61 -27.59
C ALA A 236 -0.61 5.15 -27.41
N ALA A 237 0.06 5.62 -26.36
CA ALA A 237 1.42 5.19 -26.04
C ALA A 237 1.49 3.70 -25.68
N VAL A 238 0.56 3.20 -24.87
CA VAL A 238 0.43 1.77 -24.53
C VAL A 238 0.32 0.92 -25.80
N LYS A 239 -0.60 1.27 -26.71
CA LYS A 239 -0.81 0.52 -27.97
C LYS A 239 0.43 0.54 -28.85
N THR A 240 1.07 1.69 -28.97
CA THR A 240 2.28 1.84 -29.79
C THR A 240 3.41 1.00 -29.26
N LEU A 241 3.68 1.07 -27.93
CA LEU A 241 4.76 0.30 -27.30
C LEU A 241 4.47 -1.20 -27.30
N ASP A 242 3.23 -1.61 -27.04
CA ASP A 242 2.85 -3.02 -27.10
C ASP A 242 3.04 -3.60 -28.50
N SER A 243 2.65 -2.88 -29.54
CA SER A 243 2.84 -3.31 -30.93
C SER A 243 4.33 -3.40 -31.31
N ALA A 244 5.12 -2.40 -30.91
CA ALA A 244 6.51 -2.30 -31.32
C ALA A 244 7.45 -3.23 -30.52
N GLU A 245 7.17 -3.47 -29.26
CA GLU A 245 8.07 -4.16 -28.34
C GLU A 245 7.59 -5.57 -27.93
N ARG A 246 6.40 -5.99 -28.32
CA ARG A 246 5.87 -7.33 -28.00
C ARG A 246 6.80 -8.45 -28.46
N GLY A 247 7.43 -8.31 -29.63
CA GLY A 247 8.42 -9.24 -30.15
C GLY A 247 9.68 -9.36 -29.27
N ASN A 248 9.96 -8.36 -28.46
CA ASN A 248 11.04 -8.32 -27.47
C ASN A 248 10.58 -8.79 -26.08
N GLY A 249 9.35 -9.29 -25.93
CA GLY A 249 8.78 -9.73 -24.67
C GLY A 249 8.31 -8.59 -23.75
N ILE A 250 8.17 -7.36 -24.28
CA ILE A 250 7.74 -6.19 -23.52
C ILE A 250 6.32 -5.83 -23.91
N ARG A 251 5.42 -5.77 -22.93
CA ARG A 251 4.03 -5.34 -23.10
C ARG A 251 3.91 -3.83 -22.93
N GLY A 252 2.87 -3.24 -23.50
CA GLY A 252 2.64 -1.80 -23.43
C GLY A 252 2.41 -1.30 -22.01
N THR A 253 1.69 -2.08 -21.20
CA THR A 253 1.41 -1.78 -19.79
C THR A 253 1.32 -3.05 -18.96
N THR A 254 1.10 -2.90 -17.64
CA THR A 254 0.83 -3.98 -16.71
C THR A 254 -0.21 -3.54 -15.68
N GLY A 255 -0.67 -4.44 -14.80
CA GLY A 255 -1.66 -4.20 -13.78
C GLY A 255 -1.72 -5.32 -12.74
N GLN A 256 -2.60 -5.18 -11.76
CA GLN A 256 -2.77 -6.04 -10.60
C GLN A 256 -4.20 -6.64 -10.55
N LEU A 257 -4.46 -7.60 -11.44
CA LEU A 257 -5.82 -8.04 -11.81
C LEU A 257 -6.29 -9.30 -11.08
N LYS A 258 -5.70 -9.66 -9.94
CA LYS A 258 -6.05 -10.88 -9.22
C LYS A 258 -7.48 -10.85 -8.71
N ALA A 259 -8.29 -11.80 -9.21
CA ALA A 259 -9.68 -11.97 -8.79
C ALA A 259 -9.81 -12.15 -7.26
N GLY A 260 -10.81 -11.49 -6.67
CA GLY A 260 -11.08 -11.58 -5.23
C GLY A 260 -9.98 -11.00 -4.34
N HIS A 261 -9.14 -10.10 -4.88
CA HIS A 261 -8.11 -9.40 -4.13
C HIS A 261 -8.30 -7.88 -4.23
N TYR A 262 -8.06 -7.18 -3.14
CA TYR A 262 -8.22 -5.73 -3.02
C TYR A 262 -7.51 -4.93 -4.12
N SER A 263 -6.35 -5.40 -4.59
CA SER A 263 -5.60 -4.74 -5.65
C SER A 263 -6.39 -4.51 -6.94
N LEU A 264 -7.29 -5.44 -7.32
CA LEU A 264 -8.15 -5.27 -8.49
C LEU A 264 -9.18 -4.15 -8.29
N ASN A 265 -9.66 -3.95 -7.07
CA ASN A 265 -10.50 -2.79 -6.73
C ASN A 265 -9.71 -1.48 -6.88
N CYS A 266 -8.44 -1.45 -6.51
CA CYS A 266 -7.60 -0.25 -6.64
C CYS A 266 -7.42 0.16 -8.12
N ASP A 267 -7.13 -0.79 -9.01
CA ASP A 267 -7.03 -0.53 -10.45
C ASP A 267 -8.37 -0.04 -10.99
N TRP A 268 -9.46 -0.74 -10.67
CA TRP A 268 -10.79 -0.36 -11.16
C TRP A 268 -11.22 1.03 -10.69
N THR A 269 -11.05 1.36 -9.41
CA THR A 269 -11.43 2.67 -8.88
C THR A 269 -10.60 3.79 -9.49
N ALA A 270 -9.31 3.60 -9.75
CA ALA A 270 -8.50 4.60 -10.41
C ALA A 270 -9.03 4.93 -11.82
N TRP A 271 -9.39 3.91 -12.60
CA TRP A 271 -9.96 4.11 -13.95
C TRP A 271 -11.38 4.63 -13.92
N LEU A 272 -12.20 4.19 -12.95
CA LEU A 272 -13.53 4.75 -12.69
C LEU A 272 -13.45 6.26 -12.46
N TRP A 273 -12.63 6.67 -11.50
CA TRP A 273 -12.46 8.08 -11.14
C TRP A 273 -11.86 8.91 -12.27
N ALA A 274 -10.89 8.36 -13.01
CA ALA A 274 -10.27 9.03 -14.14
C ALA A 274 -11.28 9.39 -15.26
N HIS A 275 -12.38 8.64 -15.36
CA HIS A 275 -13.46 8.90 -16.34
C HIS A 275 -14.64 9.68 -15.76
N GLY A 276 -14.49 10.23 -14.56
CA GLY A 276 -15.50 11.06 -13.90
C GLY A 276 -16.55 10.28 -13.12
N GLY A 277 -16.42 8.93 -13.03
CA GLY A 277 -17.28 8.08 -12.22
C GLY A 277 -16.96 8.18 -10.73
N SER A 278 -17.83 7.60 -9.91
CA SER A 278 -17.64 7.39 -8.47
C SER A 278 -18.26 6.05 -8.08
N VAL A 279 -17.81 5.47 -6.97
CA VAL A 279 -18.40 4.22 -6.48
C VAL A 279 -19.82 4.44 -6.02
N PHE A 280 -20.05 5.58 -5.35
CA PHE A 280 -21.37 5.96 -4.83
C PHE A 280 -21.81 7.31 -5.38
N GLY A 281 -23.11 7.42 -5.67
CA GLY A 281 -23.77 8.68 -5.92
C GLY A 281 -23.93 9.52 -4.64
N GLY A 282 -24.38 10.76 -4.77
CA GLY A 282 -24.62 11.66 -3.62
C GLY A 282 -25.68 11.16 -2.65
N ASP A 283 -26.57 10.26 -3.10
CA ASP A 283 -27.60 9.57 -2.30
C ASP A 283 -27.06 8.30 -1.58
N GLY A 284 -25.78 7.96 -1.79
CA GLY A 284 -25.16 6.75 -1.25
C GLY A 284 -25.56 5.46 -1.98
N ALA A 285 -26.22 5.52 -3.14
CA ALA A 285 -26.46 4.36 -3.97
C ALA A 285 -25.20 4.05 -4.80
N PHE A 286 -24.99 2.77 -5.14
CA PHE A 286 -23.90 2.39 -6.03
C PHE A 286 -24.08 3.00 -7.42
N SER A 287 -23.09 3.74 -7.87
CA SER A 287 -23.05 4.43 -9.17
C SER A 287 -21.90 4.00 -10.09
N GLY A 288 -21.04 3.05 -9.64
CA GLY A 288 -19.92 2.56 -10.46
C GLY A 288 -20.33 1.89 -11.78
N GLY A 289 -21.62 1.63 -11.99
CA GLY A 289 -22.19 1.09 -13.22
C GLY A 289 -22.95 2.12 -14.07
N ASP A 290 -22.87 3.41 -13.78
CA ASP A 290 -23.39 4.46 -14.64
C ASP A 290 -22.55 4.65 -15.92
N GLU A 291 -22.92 5.62 -16.77
CA GLU A 291 -22.23 5.85 -18.04
C GLU A 291 -20.74 6.12 -17.86
N ASP A 292 -20.36 6.95 -16.87
CA ASP A 292 -18.96 7.27 -16.58
C ASP A 292 -18.22 6.04 -16.05
N GLY A 293 -18.87 5.26 -15.18
CA GLY A 293 -18.32 4.02 -14.65
C GLY A 293 -18.10 2.96 -15.72
N LEU A 294 -19.06 2.78 -16.63
CA LEU A 294 -18.89 1.84 -17.74
C LEU A 294 -17.80 2.29 -18.72
N ARG A 295 -17.61 3.61 -18.93
CA ARG A 295 -16.47 4.12 -19.72
C ARG A 295 -15.15 3.80 -19.07
N GLY A 296 -15.01 4.00 -17.75
CA GLY A 296 -13.81 3.66 -17.00
C GLY A 296 -13.51 2.15 -17.06
N LEU A 297 -14.53 1.31 -16.91
CA LEU A 297 -14.38 -0.14 -17.03
C LEU A 297 -13.99 -0.55 -18.46
N ALA A 298 -14.61 0.02 -19.48
CA ALA A 298 -14.25 -0.26 -20.89
C ALA A 298 -12.79 0.14 -21.19
N TYR A 299 -12.32 1.27 -20.64
CA TYR A 299 -10.94 1.70 -20.76
C TYR A 299 -9.99 0.71 -20.09
N MET A 300 -10.30 0.25 -18.85
CA MET A 300 -9.53 -0.76 -18.13
C MET A 300 -9.46 -2.07 -18.95
N LEU A 301 -10.58 -2.56 -19.48
CA LEU A 301 -10.63 -3.78 -20.29
C LEU A 301 -9.81 -3.67 -21.58
N GLU A 302 -9.72 -2.48 -22.18
CA GLU A 302 -8.84 -2.24 -23.32
C GLU A 302 -7.37 -2.30 -22.90
N LEU A 303 -6.97 -1.72 -21.76
CA LEU A 303 -5.61 -1.82 -21.23
C LEU A 303 -5.20 -3.27 -20.95
N VAL A 304 -6.11 -4.10 -20.44
CA VAL A 304 -5.86 -5.53 -20.16
C VAL A 304 -5.35 -6.27 -21.40
N LYS A 305 -5.79 -5.93 -22.62
CA LYS A 305 -5.31 -6.55 -23.87
C LYS A 305 -3.83 -6.28 -24.14
N HIS A 306 -3.26 -5.26 -23.51
CA HIS A 306 -1.87 -4.82 -23.65
C HIS A 306 -1.00 -5.15 -22.44
N MET A 307 -1.51 -5.96 -21.49
CA MET A 307 -0.80 -6.45 -20.31
C MET A 307 -0.23 -7.86 -20.55
N PRO A 308 0.76 -8.30 -19.75
CA PRO A 308 1.11 -9.72 -19.65
C PRO A 308 -0.10 -10.56 -19.27
N ALA A 309 -0.23 -11.77 -19.82
CA ALA A 309 -1.37 -12.65 -19.55
C ALA A 309 -1.47 -13.05 -18.07
N GLU A 310 -0.34 -13.09 -17.39
CA GLU A 310 -0.20 -13.43 -15.97
C GLU A 310 -0.69 -12.30 -15.04
N ALA A 311 -0.96 -11.09 -15.55
CA ALA A 311 -1.45 -9.96 -14.75
C ALA A 311 -2.75 -10.29 -13.98
N LYS A 312 -3.57 -11.22 -14.50
CA LYS A 312 -4.78 -11.73 -13.85
C LYS A 312 -4.53 -12.49 -12.54
N ASP A 313 -3.29 -12.94 -12.33
CA ASP A 313 -2.89 -13.68 -11.13
C ASP A 313 -2.07 -12.80 -10.17
N TRP A 314 -1.80 -11.53 -10.54
CA TRP A 314 -0.94 -10.64 -9.80
C TRP A 314 -1.70 -9.68 -8.89
N THR A 315 -1.06 -9.45 -7.76
CA THR A 315 -1.27 -8.28 -6.89
C THR A 315 -0.20 -7.24 -7.21
N TRP A 316 -0.05 -6.22 -6.37
CA TRP A 316 1.00 -5.19 -6.48
C TRP A 316 2.42 -5.74 -6.64
N ASP A 317 2.74 -6.87 -5.98
CA ASP A 317 4.07 -7.51 -6.10
C ASP A 317 4.37 -8.00 -7.52
N GLY A 318 3.40 -8.66 -8.16
CA GLY A 318 3.54 -9.19 -9.52
C GLY A 318 3.62 -8.08 -10.56
N GLU A 319 2.80 -7.04 -10.40
CA GLU A 319 2.83 -5.85 -11.23
C GLU A 319 4.21 -5.18 -11.18
N TRP A 320 4.70 -4.88 -9.96
CA TRP A 320 6.02 -4.28 -9.78
C TRP A 320 7.14 -5.14 -10.38
N GLN A 321 7.11 -6.46 -10.14
CA GLN A 321 8.11 -7.37 -10.70
C GLN A 321 8.10 -7.40 -12.21
N SER A 322 6.93 -7.26 -12.84
CA SER A 322 6.82 -7.17 -14.30
C SER A 322 7.58 -5.96 -14.85
N LEU A 323 7.41 -4.80 -14.23
CA LEU A 323 8.15 -3.58 -14.56
C LEU A 323 9.65 -3.73 -14.26
N ALA A 324 10.03 -4.23 -13.08
CA ALA A 324 11.42 -4.39 -12.68
C ALA A 324 12.21 -5.39 -13.55
N ARG A 325 11.53 -6.39 -14.11
CA ARG A 325 12.11 -7.34 -15.08
C ARG A 325 12.14 -6.80 -16.50
N GLY A 326 11.53 -5.64 -16.75
CA GLY A 326 11.44 -5.02 -18.07
C GLY A 326 10.40 -5.65 -18.97
N ASN A 327 9.42 -6.37 -18.43
CA ASN A 327 8.36 -7.05 -19.21
C ASN A 327 7.20 -6.13 -19.57
N ALA A 328 7.17 -4.90 -19.04
CA ALA A 328 6.18 -3.89 -19.39
C ALA A 328 6.85 -2.51 -19.52
N ALA A 329 6.29 -1.68 -20.40
CA ALA A 329 6.83 -0.37 -20.73
C ALA A 329 6.37 0.74 -19.77
N MET A 330 5.14 0.67 -19.29
CA MET A 330 4.52 1.68 -18.41
C MET A 330 3.51 1.03 -17.48
N ALA A 331 3.19 1.73 -16.38
CA ALA A 331 1.99 1.47 -15.59
C ALA A 331 1.59 2.74 -14.80
N LEU A 332 0.31 2.84 -14.47
CA LEU A 332 -0.17 3.64 -13.36
C LEU A 332 -0.11 2.74 -12.12
N SER A 333 0.85 3.00 -11.21
CA SER A 333 1.18 2.06 -10.14
C SER A 333 1.69 2.74 -8.89
N TRP A 334 1.90 1.96 -7.84
CA TRP A 334 2.28 2.40 -6.50
C TRP A 334 3.67 3.02 -6.44
N GLY A 335 3.74 4.33 -6.16
CA GLY A 335 4.99 5.11 -6.09
C GLY A 335 6.03 4.55 -5.13
N GLU A 336 5.61 3.89 -4.06
CA GLU A 336 6.50 3.32 -3.05
C GLU A 336 7.47 2.25 -3.59
N PHE A 337 7.08 1.57 -4.67
CA PHE A 337 7.92 0.55 -5.29
C PHE A 337 8.99 1.11 -6.22
N PHE A 338 8.95 2.41 -6.54
CA PHE A 338 9.86 3.01 -7.50
C PHE A 338 11.36 2.81 -7.17
N PRO A 339 11.85 2.91 -5.92
CA PRO A 339 13.26 2.67 -5.61
C PRO A 339 13.75 1.26 -5.95
N GLY A 340 12.85 0.29 -6.00
CA GLY A 340 13.17 -1.09 -6.38
C GLY A 340 13.60 -1.23 -7.83
N PHE A 341 13.26 -0.28 -8.72
CA PHE A 341 13.72 -0.29 -10.12
C PHE A 341 15.21 0.02 -10.24
N ASP A 342 15.81 0.66 -9.26
CA ASP A 342 17.24 0.90 -9.20
C ASP A 342 17.97 -0.09 -8.27
N GLY A 343 17.27 -1.16 -7.82
CA GLY A 343 17.83 -2.24 -7.02
C GLY A 343 18.68 -3.23 -7.83
N GLN A 344 19.47 -4.06 -7.12
CA GLN A 344 20.43 -5.01 -7.72
C GLN A 344 19.77 -6.06 -8.62
N ASP A 345 18.51 -6.45 -8.34
CA ASP A 345 17.80 -7.48 -9.07
C ASP A 345 16.94 -6.92 -10.22
N SER A 346 16.95 -5.60 -10.41
CA SER A 346 16.22 -4.92 -11.47
C SER A 346 16.97 -4.99 -12.80
N LYS A 347 16.23 -5.22 -13.87
CA LYS A 347 16.74 -5.15 -15.26
C LYS A 347 16.57 -3.77 -15.89
N VAL A 348 15.98 -2.83 -15.16
CA VAL A 348 15.62 -1.49 -15.66
C VAL A 348 16.28 -0.36 -14.86
N VAL A 349 17.41 -0.63 -14.23
CA VAL A 349 18.18 0.35 -13.44
C VAL A 349 18.46 1.60 -14.29
N GLY A 350 18.01 2.76 -13.77
CA GLY A 350 18.15 4.05 -14.45
C GLY A 350 17.22 4.29 -15.65
N LEU A 351 16.50 3.27 -16.13
CA LEU A 351 15.63 3.36 -17.30
C LEU A 351 14.20 3.79 -16.94
N MET A 352 13.74 3.48 -15.72
CA MET A 352 12.42 3.90 -15.25
C MET A 352 12.42 5.36 -14.82
N GLN A 353 11.35 6.06 -15.16
CA GLN A 353 11.04 7.41 -14.71
C GLN A 353 9.62 7.45 -14.16
N ALA A 354 9.33 8.52 -13.41
CA ALA A 354 8.01 8.80 -12.86
C ALA A 354 7.47 10.12 -13.38
N ALA A 355 6.16 10.19 -13.56
CA ALA A 355 5.44 11.40 -13.92
C ALA A 355 4.09 11.46 -13.17
N ARG A 356 3.44 12.61 -13.25
CA ARG A 356 2.06 12.78 -12.80
C ARG A 356 1.17 11.77 -13.52
N PRO A 357 0.14 11.22 -12.86
CA PRO A 357 -0.80 10.34 -13.55
C PRO A 357 -1.48 11.08 -14.69
N PRO A 358 -1.77 10.42 -15.82
CA PRO A 358 -2.52 11.02 -16.90
C PRO A 358 -3.94 11.32 -16.41
N ALA A 359 -4.40 12.55 -16.59
CA ALA A 359 -5.70 12.98 -16.09
C ALA A 359 -6.42 13.85 -17.12
N GLU A 360 -7.75 13.75 -17.16
CA GLU A 360 -8.58 14.71 -17.87
C GLU A 360 -8.70 16.03 -17.05
N ALA A 361 -8.96 17.13 -17.76
CA ALA A 361 -8.90 18.48 -17.17
C ALA A 361 -10.01 18.79 -16.12
N LYS A 362 -11.02 17.93 -16.00
CA LYS A 362 -12.14 18.13 -15.05
C LYS A 362 -12.27 16.92 -14.14
N LEU A 363 -11.87 17.13 -12.91
CA LEU A 363 -12.11 16.20 -11.81
C LEU A 363 -13.36 16.63 -11.05
N ARG A 364 -14.16 15.66 -10.59
CA ARG A 364 -15.35 15.97 -9.81
C ARG A 364 -14.98 16.62 -8.47
N SER A 365 -15.88 17.47 -7.96
CA SER A 365 -15.76 17.97 -6.60
C SER A 365 -15.87 16.81 -5.60
N PRO A 366 -15.01 16.76 -4.57
CA PRO A 366 -15.07 15.74 -3.52
C PRO A 366 -16.46 15.62 -2.86
N ASP A 367 -17.19 16.73 -2.77
CA ASP A 367 -18.51 16.81 -2.12
C ASP A 367 -19.63 16.14 -2.93
N ALA A 368 -19.37 15.73 -4.16
CA ALA A 368 -20.38 15.11 -5.03
C ALA A 368 -20.50 13.59 -4.83
N ALA A 369 -19.54 12.94 -4.16
CA ALA A 369 -19.54 11.51 -3.95
C ALA A 369 -20.13 11.12 -2.59
N GLY A 370 -20.90 10.02 -2.55
CA GLY A 370 -21.46 9.48 -1.32
C GLY A 370 -20.40 8.90 -0.40
N PHE A 371 -20.70 8.83 0.90
CA PHE A 371 -19.82 8.24 1.92
C PHE A 371 -18.41 8.84 2.01
N SER A 372 -18.26 10.14 1.73
CA SER A 372 -16.97 10.85 1.78
C SER A 372 -15.91 10.31 0.81
N GLU A 373 -16.33 9.69 -0.28
CA GLU A 373 -15.46 9.30 -1.38
C GLU A 373 -14.87 10.55 -2.05
N ILE A 374 -13.57 10.50 -2.38
CA ILE A 374 -12.89 11.56 -3.17
C ILE A 374 -12.45 10.92 -4.49
N PRO A 375 -13.24 11.05 -5.56
CA PRO A 375 -12.94 10.43 -6.85
C PRO A 375 -11.82 11.21 -7.57
N HIS A 376 -10.64 10.63 -7.63
CA HIS A 376 -9.50 11.17 -8.35
C HIS A 376 -8.54 10.07 -8.80
N ILE A 377 -7.85 10.24 -9.94
CA ILE A 377 -7.01 9.22 -10.58
C ILE A 377 -5.86 8.69 -9.70
N GLY A 378 -5.32 9.50 -8.83
CA GLY A 378 -4.27 9.08 -7.91
C GLY A 378 -4.84 8.25 -6.76
N HIS A 379 -5.29 7.02 -7.07
CA HIS A 379 -5.71 6.10 -6.02
C HIS A 379 -4.60 5.96 -4.98
N GLN A 380 -4.95 6.12 -3.71
CA GLN A 380 -4.02 5.95 -2.60
C GLN A 380 -4.36 4.69 -1.80
N GLY A 381 -3.36 3.92 -1.41
CA GLY A 381 -3.45 2.77 -0.51
C GLY A 381 -2.85 3.07 0.86
N GLY A 382 -2.97 4.33 1.31
CA GLY A 382 -2.32 4.79 2.53
C GLY A 382 -2.86 4.16 3.79
N SER A 383 -2.02 4.14 4.79
CA SER A 383 -2.34 3.60 6.09
C SER A 383 -1.97 4.55 7.24
N SER A 384 -2.63 4.36 8.35
CA SER A 384 -2.28 4.96 9.63
C SER A 384 -1.87 3.90 10.63
N VAL A 385 -1.15 4.29 11.68
CA VAL A 385 -0.92 3.42 12.84
C VAL A 385 -1.80 3.90 13.98
N GLY A 386 -2.76 3.06 14.35
CA GLY A 386 -3.67 3.30 15.46
C GLY A 386 -3.15 2.68 16.76
N LEU A 387 -3.25 3.42 17.87
CA LEU A 387 -2.99 2.88 19.19
C LEU A 387 -4.26 2.19 19.71
N SER A 388 -4.15 0.90 19.99
CA SER A 388 -5.25 0.07 20.48
C SER A 388 -5.83 0.61 21.80
N ARG A 389 -7.14 0.79 21.85
CA ARG A 389 -7.86 1.10 23.12
C ARG A 389 -7.69 0.00 24.15
N TYR A 390 -7.36 -1.20 23.72
CA TYR A 390 -7.20 -2.40 24.56
C TYR A 390 -5.73 -2.68 24.92
N SER A 391 -4.80 -1.79 24.52
CA SER A 391 -3.38 -1.92 24.83
C SER A 391 -3.15 -2.03 26.34
N ARG A 392 -2.28 -2.95 26.72
CA ARG A 392 -1.84 -3.11 28.13
C ARG A 392 -0.67 -2.20 28.49
N ASN A 393 -0.03 -1.60 27.48
CA ASN A 393 1.14 -0.74 27.62
C ASN A 393 0.98 0.55 26.80
N PRO A 394 -0.14 1.31 26.98
CA PRO A 394 -0.48 2.42 26.10
C PRO A 394 0.58 3.53 26.08
N ASP A 395 1.24 3.80 27.21
CA ASP A 395 2.27 4.84 27.31
C ASP A 395 3.53 4.47 26.51
N ALA A 396 4.01 3.23 26.66
CA ALA A 396 5.17 2.76 25.90
C ALA A 396 4.86 2.67 24.40
N ALA A 397 3.65 2.24 24.03
CA ALA A 397 3.17 2.22 22.67
C ALA A 397 3.06 3.64 22.08
N TRP A 398 2.61 4.61 22.88
CA TRP A 398 2.53 6.01 22.48
C TRP A 398 3.91 6.63 22.21
N ILE A 399 4.92 6.33 23.02
CA ILE A 399 6.31 6.75 22.78
C ILE A 399 6.80 6.19 21.43
N PHE A 400 6.59 4.88 21.20
CA PHE A 400 7.01 4.26 19.96
C PHE A 400 6.27 4.83 18.74
N LEU A 401 4.96 5.06 18.85
CA LEU A 401 4.14 5.61 17.76
C LEU A 401 4.60 7.02 17.35
N GLN A 402 4.89 7.88 18.33
CA GLN A 402 5.43 9.23 18.03
C GLN A 402 6.80 9.15 17.33
N TRP A 403 7.69 8.30 17.83
CA TRP A 403 8.99 8.08 17.20
C TRP A 403 8.84 7.58 15.77
N LEU A 404 8.01 6.55 15.56
CA LEU A 404 7.78 5.93 14.25
C LEU A 404 7.32 6.93 13.19
N CYS A 405 6.44 7.86 13.59
CA CYS A 405 5.80 8.82 12.69
C CYS A 405 6.43 10.22 12.72
N CYS A 406 7.56 10.43 13.42
CA CYS A 406 8.19 11.75 13.49
C CYS A 406 8.93 12.13 12.19
N LYS A 407 9.25 13.41 12.04
CA LYS A 407 9.91 13.97 10.84
C LYS A 407 11.25 13.32 10.54
N ASP A 408 12.08 13.13 11.55
CA ASP A 408 13.42 12.56 11.36
C ASP A 408 13.36 11.10 10.88
N VAL A 409 12.52 10.27 11.52
CA VAL A 409 12.33 8.87 11.10
C VAL A 409 11.72 8.80 9.71
N ALA A 410 10.75 9.65 9.37
CA ALA A 410 10.15 9.72 8.04
C ALA A 410 11.20 10.03 6.95
N ALA A 411 12.03 11.06 7.16
CA ALA A 411 13.07 11.45 6.19
C ALA A 411 14.16 10.37 6.05
N ARG A 412 14.58 9.75 7.13
CA ARG A 412 15.56 8.66 7.12
C ARG A 412 14.99 7.41 6.46
N SER A 413 13.75 7.07 6.78
CA SER A 413 13.04 5.95 6.17
C SER A 413 12.98 6.10 4.65
N ALA A 414 12.67 7.30 4.15
CA ALA A 414 12.60 7.58 2.73
C ALA A 414 13.89 7.21 1.97
N VAL A 415 15.06 7.61 2.47
CA VAL A 415 16.36 7.33 1.83
C VAL A 415 16.88 5.92 2.12
N LEU A 416 16.38 5.27 3.15
CA LEU A 416 16.70 3.87 3.49
C LEU A 416 15.84 2.86 2.73
N GLY A 417 14.96 3.32 1.83
CA GLY A 417 14.23 2.46 0.91
C GLY A 417 12.74 2.31 1.17
N SER A 418 12.13 3.16 2.01
CA SER A 418 10.66 3.16 2.17
C SER A 418 9.91 3.69 0.95
N GLY A 419 10.65 4.14 -0.06
CA GLY A 419 10.20 4.22 -1.43
C GLY A 419 9.16 5.27 -1.75
N GLY A 420 8.83 6.19 -0.92
CA GLY A 420 7.86 7.21 -1.31
C GLY A 420 6.50 7.10 -0.64
N ALA A 421 6.39 6.22 0.32
CA ALA A 421 5.27 6.22 1.24
C ALA A 421 5.39 7.38 2.25
N VAL A 422 5.64 8.60 1.75
CA VAL A 422 5.99 9.77 2.55
C VAL A 422 4.76 10.57 2.91
N VAL A 423 4.43 10.56 4.18
CA VAL A 423 3.25 11.23 4.75
C VAL A 423 3.50 12.64 5.29
N ARG A 424 4.76 13.13 5.26
CA ARG A 424 5.14 14.45 5.82
C ARG A 424 5.68 15.38 4.75
N SER A 425 5.17 16.61 4.70
CA SER A 425 5.56 17.63 3.72
C SER A 425 7.04 18.00 3.81
N SER A 426 7.60 18.07 5.02
CA SER A 426 9.01 18.40 5.24
C SER A 426 9.96 17.36 4.65
N THR A 427 9.54 16.10 4.53
CA THR A 427 10.39 15.03 3.99
C THR A 427 10.78 15.29 2.54
N TYR A 428 9.89 15.85 1.71
CA TYR A 428 10.18 16.17 0.31
C TYR A 428 11.26 17.27 0.15
N ARG A 429 11.55 18.00 1.22
CA ARG A 429 12.53 19.11 1.27
C ARG A 429 13.75 18.80 2.13
N ASP A 430 13.78 17.61 2.73
CA ASP A 430 14.93 17.19 3.55
C ASP A 430 16.19 17.06 2.67
N PRO A 431 17.33 17.64 3.07
CA PRO A 431 18.56 17.58 2.28
C PRO A 431 19.03 16.17 1.94
N ARG A 432 18.79 15.20 2.83
CA ARG A 432 19.12 13.78 2.60
C ARG A 432 18.28 13.21 1.45
N VAL A 433 16.99 13.54 1.44
CA VAL A 433 16.02 13.12 0.41
C VAL A 433 16.34 13.76 -0.93
N LEU A 434 16.62 15.05 -0.95
CA LEU A 434 17.04 15.76 -2.17
C LEU A 434 18.35 15.21 -2.74
N ALA A 435 19.32 14.87 -1.90
CA ALA A 435 20.58 14.26 -2.31
C ALA A 435 20.41 12.84 -2.88
N ALA A 436 19.35 12.14 -2.50
CA ALA A 436 18.99 10.81 -3.00
C ALA A 436 18.20 10.83 -4.32
N ALA A 437 17.87 12.01 -4.88
CA ALA A 437 17.15 12.17 -6.15
C ALA A 437 18.05 11.87 -7.37
N LYS A 438 18.71 10.72 -7.36
CA LYS A 438 19.63 10.22 -8.40
C LYS A 438 19.40 8.72 -8.61
N VAL A 439 19.90 8.18 -9.72
CA VAL A 439 19.85 6.73 -9.98
C VAL A 439 20.64 5.98 -8.91
N GLY A 440 20.06 4.96 -8.36
CA GLY A 440 20.68 4.09 -7.36
C GLY A 440 19.73 3.65 -6.24
N PRO A 441 20.20 2.76 -5.37
CA PRO A 441 19.42 2.28 -4.24
C PRO A 441 18.93 3.43 -3.34
N GLY A 442 17.68 3.37 -2.92
CA GLY A 442 17.06 4.41 -2.10
C GLY A 442 16.72 5.69 -2.87
N THR A 443 16.65 5.62 -4.21
CA THR A 443 16.31 6.77 -5.05
C THR A 443 14.98 7.42 -4.67
N THR A 444 14.95 8.74 -4.71
CA THR A 444 13.76 9.57 -4.48
C THR A 444 13.34 10.34 -5.74
N ARG A 445 13.80 9.92 -6.93
CA ARG A 445 13.53 10.59 -8.23
C ARG A 445 12.04 10.72 -8.57
N HIS A 446 11.19 9.86 -8.02
CA HIS A 446 9.73 9.86 -8.21
C HIS A 446 9.00 10.85 -7.28
N PHE A 447 9.64 11.36 -6.24
CA PHE A 447 9.01 12.23 -5.24
C PHE A 447 8.31 13.47 -5.81
N PRO A 448 8.81 14.16 -6.84
CA PRO A 448 8.08 15.29 -7.43
C PRO A 448 6.71 14.86 -8.01
N ALA A 449 6.60 13.67 -8.60
CA ALA A 449 5.35 13.13 -9.10
C ALA A 449 4.42 12.73 -7.93
N THR A 450 4.96 12.06 -6.92
CA THR A 450 4.22 11.63 -5.72
C THR A 450 3.65 12.83 -4.96
N GLU A 451 4.48 13.82 -4.63
CA GLU A 451 4.06 15.04 -3.91
C GLU A 451 2.99 15.81 -4.68
N TRP A 452 3.18 15.95 -5.99
CA TRP A 452 2.18 16.61 -6.82
C TRP A 452 0.85 15.86 -6.81
N THR A 453 0.88 14.52 -6.91
CA THR A 453 -0.33 13.69 -6.96
C THR A 453 -1.07 13.75 -5.62
N ILE A 454 -0.37 13.67 -4.50
CA ILE A 454 -0.98 13.82 -3.16
C ILE A 454 -1.73 15.16 -3.03
N ASN A 455 -1.12 16.24 -3.49
CA ASN A 455 -1.67 17.57 -3.29
C ASN A 455 -2.73 17.98 -4.32
N ASN A 456 -2.79 17.31 -5.50
CA ASN A 456 -3.64 17.76 -6.61
C ASN A 456 -4.53 16.68 -7.20
N ALA A 457 -4.23 15.40 -6.96
CA ALA A 457 -4.87 14.31 -7.70
C ALA A 457 -5.11 13.05 -6.84
N MET A 458 -5.08 13.17 -5.52
CA MET A 458 -5.27 12.03 -4.61
C MET A 458 -6.74 11.63 -4.56
N GLY A 459 -7.03 10.41 -4.96
CA GLY A 459 -8.31 9.75 -4.77
C GLY A 459 -8.38 9.07 -3.41
N THR A 460 -9.55 9.08 -2.79
CA THR A 460 -9.80 8.40 -1.51
C THR A 460 -11.06 7.58 -1.60
N GLU A 461 -10.97 6.34 -1.17
CA GLU A 461 -12.08 5.40 -1.14
C GLU A 461 -13.20 5.83 -0.16
N PRO A 462 -14.43 5.29 -0.37
CA PRO A 462 -15.57 5.56 0.50
C PRO A 462 -15.29 5.24 1.97
N LYS A 463 -15.74 6.11 2.86
CA LYS A 463 -15.56 5.95 4.31
C LYS A 463 -16.80 5.40 4.99
N LEU A 464 -16.97 4.09 4.95
CA LEU A 464 -18.01 3.37 5.67
C LEU A 464 -17.50 2.03 6.22
N PRO A 465 -18.05 1.53 7.34
CA PRO A 465 -17.57 0.29 7.95
C PRO A 465 -17.66 -0.94 7.05
N ALA A 466 -18.62 -0.99 6.14
CA ALA A 466 -18.76 -2.11 5.19
C ALA A 466 -17.73 -2.07 4.03
N TRP A 467 -16.99 -0.98 3.87
CA TRP A 467 -16.12 -0.79 2.71
C TRP A 467 -14.98 -1.81 2.65
N ALA A 468 -14.42 -2.22 3.79
CA ALA A 468 -13.39 -3.25 3.84
C ALA A 468 -13.81 -4.56 3.15
N ASP A 469 -15.07 -5.00 3.34
CA ASP A 469 -15.61 -6.19 2.69
C ASP A 469 -15.99 -5.92 1.22
N ILE A 470 -16.56 -4.77 0.92
CA ILE A 470 -16.96 -4.39 -0.43
C ILE A 470 -15.74 -4.33 -1.35
N SER A 471 -14.67 -3.65 -0.95
CA SER A 471 -13.46 -3.44 -1.75
C SER A 471 -12.59 -4.70 -1.88
N SER A 472 -12.64 -5.61 -0.90
CA SER A 472 -11.83 -6.84 -0.90
C SER A 472 -12.57 -8.07 -1.46
N ASN A 473 -13.90 -8.08 -1.42
CA ASN A 473 -14.70 -9.25 -1.81
C ASN A 473 -15.77 -8.92 -2.87
N ALA A 474 -16.68 -7.97 -2.61
CA ALA A 474 -17.82 -7.80 -3.50
C ALA A 474 -17.41 -7.34 -4.90
N ILE A 475 -16.60 -6.29 -5.01
CA ILE A 475 -16.15 -5.72 -6.27
C ILE A 475 -15.14 -6.61 -6.98
N PRO A 476 -13.99 -7.00 -6.37
CA PRO A 476 -12.95 -7.71 -7.12
C PRO A 476 -13.32 -9.15 -7.49
N VAL A 477 -14.29 -9.77 -6.81
CA VAL A 477 -14.81 -11.07 -7.21
C VAL A 477 -15.59 -10.97 -8.52
N GLU A 478 -16.50 -10.00 -8.64
CA GLU A 478 -17.30 -9.85 -9.86
C GLU A 478 -16.47 -9.31 -11.05
N LEU A 479 -15.53 -8.40 -10.80
CA LEU A 479 -14.57 -7.99 -11.82
C LEU A 479 -13.70 -9.17 -12.29
N GLY A 480 -13.27 -10.03 -11.37
CA GLY A 480 -12.54 -11.25 -11.71
C GLY A 480 -13.34 -12.20 -12.60
N LYS A 481 -14.64 -12.35 -12.35
CA LYS A 481 -15.55 -13.12 -13.21
C LYS A 481 -15.67 -12.49 -14.61
N LEU A 482 -15.74 -11.17 -14.70
CA LEU A 482 -15.74 -10.48 -16.00
C LEU A 482 -14.44 -10.74 -16.77
N LEU A 483 -13.28 -10.64 -16.11
CA LEU A 483 -11.98 -10.93 -16.71
C LEU A 483 -11.80 -12.40 -17.12
N ALA A 484 -12.52 -13.32 -16.46
CA ALA A 484 -12.58 -14.74 -16.81
C ALA A 484 -13.60 -15.07 -17.90
N GLY A 485 -14.44 -14.10 -18.31
CA GLY A 485 -15.51 -14.31 -19.30
C GLY A 485 -16.77 -14.97 -18.74
N GLU A 486 -16.94 -15.01 -17.42
CA GLU A 486 -18.13 -15.56 -16.76
C GLU A 486 -19.30 -14.56 -16.76
N HIS A 487 -19.04 -13.25 -16.82
CA HIS A 487 -20.04 -12.25 -17.15
C HIS A 487 -20.05 -11.97 -18.66
N ALA A 488 -21.24 -11.94 -19.26
CA ALA A 488 -21.40 -11.73 -20.68
C ALA A 488 -21.08 -10.29 -21.13
N SER A 489 -21.17 -9.31 -20.20
CA SER A 489 -20.88 -7.92 -20.50
C SER A 489 -20.46 -7.13 -19.25
N PRO A 490 -19.82 -5.94 -19.43
CA PRO A 490 -19.55 -5.01 -18.33
C PRO A 490 -20.79 -4.62 -17.52
N GLU A 491 -21.94 -4.42 -18.19
CA GLU A 491 -23.21 -4.04 -17.54
C GLU A 491 -23.71 -5.15 -16.60
N GLN A 492 -23.59 -6.42 -17.03
CA GLN A 492 -23.94 -7.57 -16.20
C GLN A 492 -23.06 -7.62 -14.94
N CYS A 493 -21.75 -7.41 -15.11
CA CYS A 493 -20.80 -7.34 -13.98
C CYS A 493 -21.18 -6.22 -13.01
N MET A 494 -21.43 -5.00 -13.51
CA MET A 494 -21.80 -3.87 -12.68
C MET A 494 -23.15 -4.07 -11.98
N THR A 495 -24.11 -4.74 -12.61
CA THR A 495 -25.38 -5.13 -11.98
C THR A 495 -25.14 -6.08 -10.80
N ALA A 496 -24.30 -7.10 -10.99
CA ALA A 496 -23.98 -8.05 -9.92
C ALA A 496 -23.22 -7.38 -8.75
N ILE A 497 -22.32 -6.43 -9.04
CA ILE A 497 -21.66 -5.61 -8.01
C ILE A 497 -22.69 -4.78 -7.26
N LYS A 498 -23.58 -4.08 -8.00
CA LYS A 498 -24.62 -3.22 -7.43
C LYS A 498 -25.48 -3.96 -6.41
N GLU A 499 -25.96 -5.15 -6.74
CA GLU A 499 -26.79 -5.98 -5.85
C GLU A 499 -26.11 -6.26 -4.51
N LYS A 500 -24.83 -6.60 -4.56
CA LYS A 500 -24.02 -6.90 -3.36
C LYS A 500 -23.72 -5.64 -2.55
N VAL A 501 -23.30 -4.59 -3.23
CA VAL A 501 -22.94 -3.31 -2.59
C VAL A 501 -24.14 -2.64 -1.98
N ASP A 502 -25.25 -2.52 -2.70
CA ASP A 502 -26.47 -1.90 -2.18
C ASP A 502 -27.01 -2.63 -0.95
N LYS A 503 -26.93 -3.95 -0.91
CA LYS A 503 -27.26 -4.74 0.27
C LYS A 503 -26.34 -4.45 1.45
N ALA A 504 -25.03 -4.34 1.21
CA ALA A 504 -24.04 -4.09 2.25
C ALA A 504 -24.16 -2.67 2.83
N VAL A 505 -24.53 -1.67 2.02
CA VAL A 505 -24.62 -0.26 2.45
C VAL A 505 -26.00 0.14 2.95
N ALA A 506 -27.04 -0.67 2.73
CA ALA A 506 -28.42 -0.35 3.14
C ALA A 506 -28.55 0.15 4.61
N PRO A 507 -27.83 -0.42 5.59
CA PRO A 507 -27.88 0.04 6.99
C PRO A 507 -27.29 1.45 7.21
N PHE A 508 -26.50 1.97 6.27
CA PHE A 508 -25.75 3.21 6.38
C PHE A 508 -26.32 4.36 5.56
N ARG A 509 -27.29 4.07 4.67
CA ARG A 509 -28.01 5.12 3.92
C ARG A 509 -28.81 5.97 4.88
N LYS A 510 -28.75 7.29 4.69
CA LYS A 510 -29.67 8.20 5.39
C LYS A 510 -31.12 7.92 4.92
N PRO A 511 -32.09 7.88 5.84
CA PRO A 511 -33.50 7.77 5.48
C PRO A 511 -33.96 8.96 4.65
#